data_9eba33c49573658c53e04fdec05d38aa
#
_entry.id   9eba33c49573658c53e04fdec05d38aa
#
_cell.length_a   1.000
_cell.length_b   1.000
_cell.length_c   1.000
_cell.angle_alpha   90.00
_cell.angle_beta   90.00
_cell.angle_gamma   90.00
#
_symmetry.space_group_name_H-M   'P 1'
#
loop_
_entity.id
_entity.type
_entity.pdbx_description
1 polymer ?
#
loop_
_entity_poly.entity_id
_entity_poly.type
_entity_poly.pdbx_seq_one_letter_code
_entity_poly.pdbx_strand_id
1 'polypeptide(L)'
;MTGIIRNILIVGTGSFLGGAARYAISLLMKNLSKGFPMATLAANLAGCLLIGILWGCFCRNSNDGSSWALFMTVGFCGGFTTFSTFSNEALMMLQAGNFWNFVGYVAMSVFAGIALVALGFWIVR
;
A
#
# COMPACT_ATOMS: atom_id res chain seq x y z
N MET A 1 12.19 25.80 7.92
CA MET A 1 10.90 25.66 8.63
C MET A 1 9.72 25.61 7.65
N THR A 2 9.64 26.58 6.75
CA THR A 2 8.58 26.64 5.74
C THR A 2 8.55 25.39 4.84
N GLY A 3 9.74 24.87 4.45
CA GLY A 3 9.83 23.67 3.64
C GLY A 3 9.33 22.41 4.34
N ILE A 4 9.57 22.32 5.66
CA ILE A 4 9.11 21.18 6.46
C ILE A 4 7.59 21.17 6.54
N ILE A 5 7.00 22.33 6.82
CA ILE A 5 5.53 22.45 6.90
C ILE A 5 4.90 22.14 5.55
N ARG A 6 5.48 22.67 4.47
CA ARG A 6 4.99 22.37 3.11
C ARG A 6 5.02 20.89 2.83
N ASN A 7 6.11 20.20 3.18
CA ASN A 7 6.24 18.76 2.93
C ASN A 7 5.23 17.95 3.75
N ILE A 8 5.00 18.36 5.00
CA ILE A 8 4.01 17.72 5.85
C ILE A 8 2.61 17.84 5.21
N LEU A 9 2.28 19.01 4.69
CA LEU A 9 0.99 19.23 4.03
C LEU A 9 0.86 18.43 2.75
N ILE A 10 1.94 18.34 1.98
CA ILE A 10 1.97 17.52 0.75
C ILE A 10 1.72 16.05 1.08
N VAL A 11 2.45 15.52 2.06
CA VAL A 11 2.28 14.14 2.51
C VAL A 11 0.87 13.93 3.08
N GLY A 12 0.40 14.85 3.90
CA GLY A 12 -0.93 14.77 4.52
C GLY A 12 -2.04 14.72 3.48
N THR A 13 -1.96 15.56 2.45
CA THR A 13 -2.93 15.57 1.36
C THR A 13 -2.91 14.26 0.58
N GLY A 14 -1.72 13.78 0.25
CA GLY A 14 -1.57 12.49 -0.42
C GLY A 14 -2.12 11.35 0.41
N SER A 15 -1.82 11.33 1.70
CA SER A 15 -2.30 10.31 2.63
C SER A 15 -3.82 10.34 2.78
N PHE A 16 -4.41 11.54 2.80
CA PHE A 16 -5.86 11.67 2.81
C PHE A 16 -6.48 10.97 1.60
N LEU A 17 -5.96 11.25 0.42
CA LEU A 17 -6.46 10.64 -0.81
C LEU A 17 -6.21 9.13 -0.84
N GLY A 18 -5.03 8.71 -0.41
CA GLY A 18 -4.69 7.28 -0.36
C GLY A 18 -5.55 6.52 0.62
N GLY A 19 -5.74 7.05 1.83
CA GLY A 19 -6.59 6.45 2.85
C GLY A 19 -8.06 6.38 2.41
N ALA A 20 -8.55 7.45 1.79
CA ALA A 20 -9.90 7.48 1.27
C ALA A 20 -10.09 6.44 0.16
N ALA A 21 -9.11 6.32 -0.76
CA ALA A 21 -9.16 5.32 -1.82
C ALA A 21 -9.15 3.89 -1.26
N ARG A 22 -8.33 3.64 -0.24
CA ARG A 22 -8.30 2.33 0.42
C ARG A 22 -9.64 1.99 1.05
N TYR A 23 -10.25 2.95 1.73
CA TYR A 23 -11.58 2.74 2.33
C TYR A 23 -12.62 2.46 1.25
N ALA A 24 -12.57 3.19 0.15
CA ALA A 24 -13.49 2.96 -0.98
C ALA A 24 -13.34 1.54 -1.52
N ILE A 25 -12.12 1.03 -1.66
CA ILE A 25 -11.88 -0.35 -2.08
C ILE A 25 -12.49 -1.33 -1.08
N SER A 26 -12.38 -1.06 0.22
CA SER A 26 -12.96 -1.92 1.23
C SER A 26 -14.48 -1.98 1.11
N LEU A 27 -15.12 -0.88 0.77
CA LEU A 27 -16.56 -0.85 0.53
C LEU A 27 -16.96 -1.63 -0.71
N LEU A 28 -16.19 -1.48 -1.80
CA LEU A 28 -16.46 -2.18 -3.05
C LEU A 28 -16.26 -3.68 -2.92
N MET A 29 -15.32 -4.12 -2.10
CA MET A 29 -14.98 -5.54 -1.95
C MET A 29 -15.63 -6.17 -0.71
N LYS A 30 -16.56 -5.49 -0.08
CA LYS A 30 -17.16 -5.92 1.18
C LYS A 30 -17.79 -7.32 1.10
N ASN A 31 -18.40 -7.63 -0.03
CA ASN A 31 -19.14 -8.89 -0.21
C ASN A 31 -18.39 -9.95 -1.04
N LEU A 32 -17.14 -9.68 -1.44
CA LEU A 32 -16.43 -10.54 -2.39
C LEU A 32 -15.73 -11.73 -1.76
N SER A 33 -15.40 -11.67 -0.48
CA SER A 33 -14.74 -12.79 0.16
C SER A 33 -15.20 -12.91 1.60
N LYS A 34 -15.80 -14.03 1.91
CA LYS A 34 -16.25 -14.30 3.27
C LYS A 34 -15.09 -14.90 4.05
N GLY A 35 -14.67 -14.22 5.10
CA GLY A 35 -13.66 -14.73 6.01
C GLY A 35 -12.21 -14.52 5.60
N PHE A 36 -11.96 -13.93 4.44
CA PHE A 36 -10.60 -13.59 4.01
C PHE A 36 -10.50 -12.09 3.69
N PRO A 37 -9.45 -11.39 4.16
CA PRO A 37 -9.36 -9.92 4.00
C PRO A 37 -8.87 -9.52 2.61
N MET A 38 -9.70 -9.73 1.60
CA MET A 38 -9.33 -9.46 0.21
C MET A 38 -9.11 -7.98 -0.06
N ALA A 39 -9.87 -7.10 0.60
CA ALA A 39 -9.73 -5.67 0.37
C ALA A 39 -8.35 -5.16 0.81
N THR A 40 -7.91 -5.57 2.00
CA THR A 40 -6.59 -5.18 2.50
C THR A 40 -5.49 -5.76 1.63
N LEU A 41 -5.62 -7.04 1.26
CA LEU A 41 -4.63 -7.68 0.39
C LEU A 41 -4.56 -6.96 -0.96
N ALA A 42 -5.70 -6.69 -1.58
CA ALA A 42 -5.75 -6.01 -2.88
C ALA A 42 -5.14 -4.61 -2.80
N ALA A 43 -5.49 -3.82 -1.77
CA ALA A 43 -4.96 -2.48 -1.60
C ALA A 43 -3.45 -2.51 -1.39
N ASN A 44 -2.97 -3.38 -0.51
CA ASN A 44 -1.53 -3.47 -0.24
C ASN A 44 -0.75 -3.94 -1.46
N LEU A 45 -1.25 -4.93 -2.19
CA LEU A 45 -0.57 -5.42 -3.40
C LEU A 45 -0.59 -4.37 -4.52
N ALA A 46 -1.73 -3.70 -4.72
CA ALA A 46 -1.81 -2.61 -5.70
C ALA A 46 -0.87 -1.47 -5.33
N GLY A 47 -0.80 -1.14 -4.04
CA GLY A 47 0.13 -0.12 -3.55
C GLY A 47 1.58 -0.52 -3.74
N CYS A 48 1.91 -1.79 -3.56
CA CYS A 48 3.26 -2.29 -3.80
C CYS A 48 3.65 -2.14 -5.28
N LEU A 49 2.76 -2.50 -6.18
CA LEU A 49 3.00 -2.31 -7.61
C LEU A 49 3.18 -0.83 -7.93
N LEU A 50 2.31 0.01 -7.40
CA LEU A 50 2.35 1.44 -7.65
C LEU A 50 3.65 2.07 -7.12
N ILE A 51 4.05 1.74 -5.88
CA ILE A 51 5.30 2.30 -5.33
C ILE A 51 6.51 1.86 -6.15
N GLY A 52 6.51 0.63 -6.65
CA GLY A 52 7.58 0.15 -7.52
C GLY A 52 7.66 0.94 -8.81
N ILE A 53 6.52 1.18 -9.45
CA ILE A 53 6.45 1.98 -10.68
C ILE A 53 6.94 3.41 -10.40
N LEU A 54 6.43 4.03 -9.34
CA LEU A 54 6.78 5.40 -8.99
C LEU A 54 8.27 5.54 -8.69
N TRP A 55 8.80 4.61 -7.89
CA TRP A 55 10.21 4.62 -7.55
C TRP A 55 11.09 4.45 -8.80
N GLY A 56 10.72 3.54 -9.68
CA GLY A 56 11.43 3.36 -10.95
C GLY A 56 11.40 4.61 -11.82
N CYS A 57 10.24 5.27 -11.92
CA CYS A 57 10.09 6.50 -12.69
C CYS A 57 10.93 7.64 -12.10
N PHE A 58 10.85 7.84 -10.78
CA PHE A 58 11.55 8.96 -10.14
C PHE A 58 13.06 8.75 -10.12
N CYS A 59 13.53 7.52 -9.89
CA CYS A 59 14.95 7.22 -9.96
C CYS A 59 15.51 7.43 -11.37
N ARG A 60 14.75 6.97 -12.37
CA ARG A 60 15.14 7.11 -13.77
C ARG A 60 15.31 8.57 -14.18
N ASN A 61 14.42 9.44 -13.70
CA ASN A 61 14.38 10.85 -14.08
C ASN A 61 15.06 11.75 -13.05
N SER A 62 15.70 11.19 -12.04
CA SER A 62 16.36 11.93 -10.96
C SER A 62 15.43 12.90 -10.22
N ASN A 63 14.14 12.55 -10.13
CA ASN A 63 13.11 13.37 -9.49
C ASN A 63 12.64 12.82 -8.15
N ASP A 64 13.44 11.94 -7.54
CA ASP A 64 13.06 11.25 -6.31
C ASP A 64 12.87 12.20 -5.12
N GLY A 65 13.43 13.39 -5.18
CA GLY A 65 13.26 14.41 -4.14
C GLY A 65 12.20 15.45 -4.43
N SER A 66 11.46 15.32 -5.53
CA SER A 66 10.47 16.33 -5.91
C SER A 66 9.24 16.28 -5.00
N SER A 67 8.48 17.40 -4.98
CA SER A 67 7.22 17.46 -4.24
C SER A 67 6.22 16.44 -4.77
N TRP A 68 6.20 16.20 -6.07
CA TRP A 68 5.33 15.20 -6.68
C TRP A 68 5.70 13.79 -6.24
N ALA A 69 7.00 13.48 -6.19
CA ALA A 69 7.46 12.19 -5.69
C ALA A 69 7.02 11.98 -4.24
N LEU A 70 7.19 13.00 -3.42
CA LEU A 70 6.81 12.96 -2.00
C LEU A 70 5.29 12.73 -1.85
N PHE A 71 4.50 13.46 -2.63
CA PHE A 71 3.04 13.33 -2.61
C PHE A 71 2.60 11.92 -2.98
N MET A 72 3.15 11.36 -4.07
CA MET A 72 2.71 10.05 -4.56
C MET A 72 3.24 8.89 -3.74
N THR A 73 4.50 8.95 -3.31
CA THR A 73 5.12 7.82 -2.61
C THR A 73 4.77 7.83 -1.12
N VAL A 74 5.32 8.76 -0.36
CA VAL A 74 5.10 8.82 1.09
C VAL A 74 3.65 9.16 1.39
N GLY A 75 3.07 10.08 0.62
CA GLY A 75 1.68 10.50 0.82
C GLY A 75 0.69 9.44 0.36
N PHE A 76 0.45 9.38 -0.94
CA PHE A 76 -0.63 8.53 -1.46
C PHE A 76 -0.40 7.05 -1.17
N CYS A 77 0.74 6.49 -1.56
CA CYS A 77 0.99 5.06 -1.32
C CYS A 77 1.05 4.75 0.17
N GLY A 78 1.62 5.64 0.97
CA GLY A 78 1.66 5.47 2.42
C GLY A 78 0.29 5.41 3.06
N GLY A 79 -0.65 6.23 2.60
CA GLY A 79 -2.03 6.21 3.09
C GLY A 79 -2.86 5.08 2.49
N PHE A 80 -2.55 4.69 1.25
CA PHE A 80 -3.29 3.66 0.54
C PHE A 80 -3.02 2.26 1.08
N THR A 81 -1.79 1.99 1.51
CA THR A 81 -1.39 0.70 2.08
C THR A 81 -1.52 0.74 3.60
N THR A 82 -1.58 -0.42 4.24
CA THR A 82 -1.73 -0.47 5.69
C THR A 82 -1.11 -1.74 6.27
N PHE A 83 -0.17 -1.53 7.18
CA PHE A 83 0.40 -2.63 7.95
C PHE A 83 -0.45 -2.96 9.18
N SER A 84 -1.03 -1.95 9.84
CA SER A 84 -1.79 -2.15 11.06
C SER A 84 -3.06 -2.97 10.83
N THR A 85 -3.80 -2.66 9.77
CA THR A 85 -5.00 -3.43 9.41
C THR A 85 -4.63 -4.87 9.06
N PHE A 86 -3.58 -5.04 8.27
CA PHE A 86 -3.04 -6.36 7.93
C PHE A 86 -2.69 -7.17 9.19
N SER A 87 -1.98 -6.56 10.13
CA SER A 87 -1.56 -7.23 11.35
C SER A 87 -2.76 -7.63 12.21
N ASN A 88 -3.74 -6.73 12.31
CA ASN A 88 -4.96 -7.00 13.08
C ASN A 88 -5.77 -8.14 12.47
N GLU A 89 -5.92 -8.13 11.15
CA GLU A 89 -6.64 -9.19 10.44
C GLU A 89 -5.93 -10.54 10.56
N ALA A 90 -4.59 -10.53 10.49
CA ALA A 90 -3.81 -11.74 10.66
C ALA A 90 -3.99 -12.31 12.06
N LEU A 91 -3.99 -11.46 13.08
CA LEU A 91 -4.25 -11.90 14.45
C LEU A 91 -5.64 -12.51 14.60
N MET A 92 -6.63 -11.89 13.99
CA MET A 92 -8.00 -12.41 14.03
C MET A 92 -8.11 -13.80 13.41
N MET A 93 -7.37 -14.07 12.35
CA MET A 93 -7.31 -15.41 11.75
C MET A 93 -6.73 -16.43 12.70
N LEU A 94 -5.66 -16.07 13.41
CA LEU A 94 -5.07 -16.95 14.42
C LEU A 94 -6.03 -17.23 15.56
N GLN A 95 -6.72 -16.20 16.03
CA GLN A 95 -7.68 -16.34 17.14
C GLN A 95 -8.88 -17.18 16.74
N ALA A 96 -9.26 -17.16 15.48
CA ALA A 96 -10.36 -17.94 14.95
C ALA A 96 -9.96 -19.41 14.65
N GLY A 97 -8.69 -19.75 14.81
CA GLY A 97 -8.20 -21.09 14.52
C GLY A 97 -7.90 -21.36 13.05
N ASN A 98 -7.94 -20.33 12.21
CA ASN A 98 -7.68 -20.46 10.76
C ASN A 98 -6.19 -20.32 10.47
N PHE A 99 -5.40 -21.26 10.96
CA PHE A 99 -3.94 -21.17 10.88
C PHE A 99 -3.43 -21.10 9.44
N TRP A 100 -3.99 -21.92 8.55
CA TRP A 100 -3.51 -21.97 7.18
C TRP A 100 -3.90 -20.72 6.39
N ASN A 101 -5.08 -20.14 6.66
CA ASN A 101 -5.46 -18.84 6.09
C ASN A 101 -4.51 -17.75 6.57
N PHE A 102 -4.12 -17.79 7.85
CA PHE A 102 -3.13 -16.87 8.40
C PHE A 102 -1.79 -16.99 7.66
N VAL A 103 -1.26 -18.20 7.53
CA VAL A 103 0.02 -18.44 6.84
C VAL A 103 -0.06 -17.95 5.41
N GLY A 104 -1.13 -18.29 4.70
CA GLY A 104 -1.33 -17.87 3.30
C GLY A 104 -1.42 -16.35 3.16
N TYR A 105 -2.15 -15.71 4.05
CA TYR A 105 -2.32 -14.25 4.01
C TYR A 105 -1.00 -13.53 4.25
N VAL A 106 -0.26 -13.93 5.28
CA VAL A 106 1.03 -13.34 5.60
C VAL A 106 2.05 -13.60 4.48
N ALA A 107 2.15 -14.84 4.03
CA ALA A 107 3.10 -15.21 2.97
C ALA A 107 2.80 -14.46 1.67
N MET A 108 1.53 -14.42 1.26
CA MET A 108 1.14 -13.72 0.04
C MET A 108 1.39 -12.22 0.16
N SER A 109 1.05 -11.63 1.30
CA SER A 109 1.28 -10.19 1.52
C SER A 109 2.75 -9.83 1.43
N VAL A 110 3.63 -10.62 2.06
CA VAL A 110 5.06 -10.31 2.10
C VAL A 110 5.72 -10.62 0.74
N PHE A 111 5.56 -11.84 0.25
CA PHE A 111 6.30 -12.26 -0.94
C PHE A 111 5.74 -11.66 -2.22
N ALA A 112 4.42 -11.66 -2.39
CA ALA A 112 3.80 -11.02 -3.55
C ALA A 112 3.98 -9.51 -3.50
N GLY A 113 3.95 -8.91 -2.31
CA GLY A 113 4.19 -7.48 -2.16
C GLY A 113 5.57 -7.09 -2.65
N ILE A 114 6.60 -7.77 -2.18
CA ILE A 114 7.98 -7.50 -2.59
C ILE A 114 8.14 -7.76 -4.10
N ALA A 115 7.57 -8.86 -4.60
CA ALA A 115 7.64 -9.19 -6.01
C ALA A 115 6.98 -8.11 -6.88
N LEU A 116 5.85 -7.55 -6.44
CA LEU A 116 5.15 -6.50 -7.18
C LEU A 116 5.91 -5.19 -7.16
N VAL A 117 6.58 -4.85 -6.05
CA VAL A 117 7.47 -3.68 -6.02
C VAL A 117 8.57 -3.87 -7.07
N ALA A 118 9.21 -5.02 -7.08
CA ALA A 118 10.26 -5.33 -8.05
C ALA A 118 9.74 -5.28 -9.48
N LEU A 119 8.58 -5.87 -9.73
CA LEU A 119 7.97 -5.87 -11.04
C LEU A 119 7.67 -4.44 -11.51
N GLY A 120 7.08 -3.63 -10.65
CA GLY A 120 6.78 -2.23 -10.96
C GLY A 120 8.01 -1.44 -11.30
N PHE A 121 9.09 -1.65 -10.51
CA PHE A 121 10.36 -0.98 -10.75
C PHE A 121 10.94 -1.38 -12.12
N TRP A 122 10.90 -2.66 -12.44
CA TRP A 122 11.49 -3.17 -13.71
C TRP A 122 10.66 -2.81 -14.93
N ILE A 123 9.33 -2.70 -14.81
CA ILE A 123 8.47 -2.34 -15.94
C ILE A 123 8.86 -0.97 -16.52
N VAL A 124 9.17 0.00 -15.66
CA VAL A 124 9.45 1.38 -16.09
C VAL A 124 10.93 1.65 -16.24
N ARG A 125 11.75 0.69 -15.92
CA ARG A 125 13.19 0.82 -16.06
C ARG A 125 13.64 0.44 -17.49
#